data_19a490d6bc540e081a700ce76b71f7c3
#
_entry.id   19a490d6bc540e081a700ce76b71f7c3
#
_cell.length_a   1.000
_cell.length_b   1.000
_cell.length_c   1.000
_cell.angle_alpha   90.00
_cell.angle_beta   90.00
_cell.angle_gamma   90.00
#
_symmetry.space_group_name_H-M   'P 1'
#
loop_
_entity.id
_entity.type
_entity.pdbx_description
1 polymer ?
#
loop_
_entity_poly.entity_id
_entity_poly.type
_entity_poly.pdbx_seq_one_letter_code
_entity_poly.pdbx_strand_id
1 'polypeptide(L)'
;MSIFSRPIGMALLLMLASSFNTVATEKKAVELLGSSVPVGSKLSYIATEGDIELPVTVINGAAVGPVLLLAAGTHGDEFPSMFALQQLAKEINPAELQGTVLIVHLANLDGFHGRMLALNPKDNKNLNREFPGSKSGTATERLAELLTREFISRADYFIDMHSGSANQKLLNHVYSPFVGNAKLDALTFEFAKASGMQHIIMYGDRPRDPANSISFPNTAMTRGKPGLTTEIGHLGWRDEASIDYALNVARNALYFLGMLPGKVMLNQQAVVYDEVSYVDAEFTGFFTPLVTTGDKVVKGQALGQVTDYFGNLVQTITSPVKGNVLMINETPPIKKGESPVAVGLVN
;
A
#
# COMPACT_ATOMS: atom_id res chain seq x y z
N MET A 1 -65.33 42.68 -20.89
CA MET A 1 -64.61 43.81 -21.47
C MET A 1 -63.16 43.39 -21.62
N SER A 2 -62.80 43.21 -22.84
CA SER A 2 -61.51 43.22 -23.51
C SER A 2 -60.28 42.63 -22.81
N ILE A 3 -59.95 41.40 -23.22
CA ILE A 3 -58.68 40.62 -22.94
C ILE A 3 -57.78 40.88 -24.15
N PHE A 4 -56.57 41.38 -23.93
CA PHE A 4 -55.50 41.41 -24.94
C PHE A 4 -54.54 40.23 -24.73
N SER A 5 -54.57 39.29 -25.66
CA SER A 5 -53.61 38.21 -25.83
C SER A 5 -52.35 38.75 -26.54
N ARG A 6 -51.15 38.47 -25.96
CA ARG A 6 -49.88 38.66 -26.65
C ARG A 6 -49.33 37.29 -27.05
N PRO A 7 -48.78 37.14 -28.25
CA PRO A 7 -48.19 35.87 -28.67
C PRO A 7 -46.78 35.66 -28.07
N ILE A 8 -46.54 34.41 -27.64
CA ILE A 8 -45.24 33.93 -27.15
C ILE A 8 -44.36 33.66 -28.38
N GLY A 9 -43.30 34.46 -28.53
CA GLY A 9 -42.28 34.23 -29.54
C GLY A 9 -41.42 33.05 -29.15
N MET A 10 -41.44 32.02 -29.99
CA MET A 10 -40.60 30.82 -29.90
C MET A 10 -39.18 31.18 -30.37
N ALA A 11 -38.26 31.40 -29.43
CA ALA A 11 -36.84 31.58 -29.74
C ALA A 11 -36.22 30.23 -30.08
N LEU A 12 -35.82 30.08 -31.35
CA LEU A 12 -35.10 28.92 -31.88
C LEU A 12 -33.67 28.98 -31.40
N LEU A 13 -33.32 28.16 -30.38
CA LEU A 13 -31.94 28.02 -29.87
C LEU A 13 -31.17 27.16 -30.86
N LEU A 14 -30.36 27.76 -31.74
CA LEU A 14 -29.35 27.06 -32.53
C LEU A 14 -28.26 26.54 -31.58
N MET A 15 -28.27 25.25 -31.28
CA MET A 15 -27.13 24.57 -30.68
C MET A 15 -26.00 24.46 -31.73
N LEU A 16 -25.01 25.30 -31.63
CA LEU A 16 -23.73 25.09 -32.30
C LEU A 16 -23.08 23.88 -31.62
N ALA A 17 -23.17 22.72 -32.28
CA ALA A 17 -22.37 21.55 -31.95
C ALA A 17 -20.92 21.85 -32.33
N SER A 18 -20.13 22.38 -31.40
CA SER A 18 -18.69 22.41 -31.51
C SER A 18 -18.20 20.96 -31.35
N SER A 19 -17.88 20.33 -32.48
CA SER A 19 -17.13 19.08 -32.52
C SER A 19 -15.74 19.32 -31.95
N PHE A 20 -15.56 19.06 -30.65
CA PHE A 20 -14.24 18.86 -30.09
C PHE A 20 -13.67 17.60 -30.75
N ASN A 21 -12.77 17.77 -31.71
CA ASN A 21 -11.86 16.74 -32.11
C ASN A 21 -10.95 16.40 -30.92
N THR A 22 -11.38 15.49 -30.06
CA THR A 22 -10.49 14.81 -29.13
C THR A 22 -9.56 13.99 -29.99
N VAL A 23 -8.33 14.46 -30.18
CA VAL A 23 -7.25 13.63 -30.69
C VAL A 23 -7.13 12.50 -29.67
N ALA A 24 -7.65 11.34 -30.02
CA ALA A 24 -7.48 10.14 -29.21
C ALA A 24 -5.97 9.89 -29.11
N THR A 25 -5.42 10.06 -27.93
CA THR A 25 -4.00 9.79 -27.68
C THR A 25 -3.80 8.30 -27.94
N GLU A 26 -3.07 7.96 -29.00
CA GLU A 26 -2.77 6.57 -29.34
C GLU A 26 -1.95 5.95 -28.21
N LYS A 27 -2.42 4.83 -27.67
CA LYS A 27 -1.69 4.10 -26.65
C LYS A 27 -0.44 3.49 -27.24
N LYS A 28 0.67 3.57 -26.53
CA LYS A 28 2.00 3.11 -26.99
C LYS A 28 2.47 1.90 -26.20
N ALA A 29 3.50 1.24 -26.72
CA ALA A 29 4.24 0.26 -25.95
C ALA A 29 4.80 0.89 -24.65
N VAL A 30 4.89 0.06 -23.61
CA VAL A 30 5.54 0.45 -22.34
C VAL A 30 6.99 0.01 -22.39
N GLU A 31 7.89 1.00 -22.34
CA GLU A 31 9.32 0.77 -22.23
C GLU A 31 9.71 0.79 -20.75
N LEU A 32 10.27 -0.31 -20.24
CA LEU A 32 10.69 -0.41 -18.85
C LEU A 32 11.93 -1.28 -18.69
N LEU A 33 13.03 -0.70 -18.20
CA LEU A 33 14.28 -1.40 -17.86
C LEU A 33 14.73 -2.41 -18.95
N GLY A 34 14.83 -1.92 -20.18
CA GLY A 34 15.34 -2.70 -21.31
C GLY A 34 14.32 -3.59 -22.02
N SER A 35 13.07 -3.63 -21.54
CA SER A 35 11.98 -4.39 -22.18
C SER A 35 10.91 -3.48 -22.76
N SER A 36 10.34 -3.88 -23.91
CA SER A 36 9.23 -3.20 -24.57
C SER A 36 8.00 -4.11 -24.55
N VAL A 37 6.89 -3.60 -23.99
CA VAL A 37 5.63 -4.35 -23.88
C VAL A 37 4.56 -3.71 -24.77
N PRO A 38 4.22 -4.34 -25.90
CA PRO A 38 3.22 -3.80 -26.82
C PRO A 38 1.84 -3.62 -26.19
N VAL A 39 1.01 -2.78 -26.80
CA VAL A 39 -0.40 -2.61 -26.42
C VAL A 39 -1.14 -3.94 -26.53
N GLY A 40 -2.02 -4.25 -25.58
CA GLY A 40 -2.79 -5.49 -25.52
C GLY A 40 -1.94 -6.72 -25.14
N SER A 41 -0.76 -6.52 -24.53
CA SER A 41 0.12 -7.63 -24.14
C SER A 41 0.61 -7.52 -22.70
N LYS A 42 1.19 -8.61 -22.18
CA LYS A 42 1.87 -8.64 -20.89
C LYS A 42 3.19 -9.38 -20.99
N LEU A 43 4.16 -8.96 -20.17
CA LEU A 43 5.48 -9.56 -20.05
C LEU A 43 5.90 -9.62 -18.60
N SER A 44 6.31 -10.81 -18.14
CA SER A 44 6.97 -11.03 -16.85
C SER A 44 8.44 -11.32 -17.09
N TYR A 45 9.33 -10.62 -16.40
CA TYR A 45 10.79 -10.75 -16.56
C TYR A 45 11.53 -10.28 -15.31
N ILE A 46 12.81 -10.62 -15.24
CA ILE A 46 13.72 -10.01 -14.26
C ILE A 46 14.26 -8.74 -14.90
N ALA A 47 13.80 -7.60 -14.42
CA ALA A 47 14.35 -6.30 -14.80
C ALA A 47 15.70 -6.09 -14.07
N THR A 48 16.71 -5.60 -14.80
CA THR A 48 18.06 -5.44 -14.25
C THR A 48 18.59 -4.01 -14.48
N GLU A 49 19.23 -3.47 -13.46
CA GLU A 49 20.08 -2.28 -13.58
C GLU A 49 21.31 -2.43 -12.67
N GLY A 50 22.49 -2.56 -13.27
CA GLY A 50 23.71 -2.87 -12.52
C GLY A 50 23.62 -4.21 -11.79
N ASP A 51 23.72 -4.17 -10.47
CA ASP A 51 23.60 -5.33 -9.57
C ASP A 51 22.21 -5.52 -8.98
N ILE A 52 21.24 -4.72 -9.43
CA ILE A 52 19.84 -4.80 -8.98
C ILE A 52 19.05 -5.70 -9.92
N GLU A 53 18.32 -6.65 -9.34
CA GLU A 53 17.39 -7.54 -10.02
C GLU A 53 15.99 -7.38 -9.43
N LEU A 54 14.99 -7.12 -10.27
CA LEU A 54 13.59 -6.96 -9.88
C LEU A 54 12.69 -7.90 -10.68
N PRO A 55 12.01 -8.86 -10.06
CA PRO A 55 10.96 -9.64 -10.69
C PRO A 55 9.74 -8.75 -10.95
N VAL A 56 9.45 -8.46 -12.21
CA VAL A 56 8.37 -7.55 -12.59
C VAL A 56 7.43 -8.17 -13.62
N THR A 57 6.19 -7.68 -13.63
CA THR A 57 5.25 -7.89 -14.72
C THR A 57 4.72 -6.55 -15.18
N VAL A 58 4.78 -6.30 -16.47
CA VAL A 58 4.11 -5.18 -17.14
C VAL A 58 2.91 -5.73 -17.90
N ILE A 59 1.71 -5.19 -17.64
CA ILE A 59 0.49 -5.53 -18.36
C ILE A 59 0.02 -4.23 -19.03
N ASN A 60 0.27 -4.14 -20.33
CA ASN A 60 -0.11 -3.00 -21.14
C ASN A 60 -1.46 -3.27 -21.80
N GLY A 61 -2.54 -2.79 -21.19
CA GLY A 61 -3.91 -3.04 -21.64
C GLY A 61 -4.20 -2.53 -23.07
N ALA A 62 -5.30 -2.97 -23.64
CA ALA A 62 -5.69 -2.63 -25.01
C ALA A 62 -6.16 -1.17 -25.17
N ALA A 63 -6.68 -0.54 -24.13
CA ALA A 63 -7.19 0.82 -24.15
C ALA A 63 -6.38 1.78 -23.25
N VAL A 64 -6.45 3.08 -23.55
CA VAL A 64 -5.89 4.15 -22.70
C VAL A 64 -6.59 4.14 -21.34
N GLY A 65 -5.86 4.38 -20.28
CA GLY A 65 -6.35 4.45 -18.90
C GLY A 65 -5.21 4.73 -17.92
N PRO A 66 -5.46 4.70 -16.61
CA PRO A 66 -4.47 4.99 -15.61
C PRO A 66 -3.36 3.93 -15.54
N VAL A 67 -2.25 4.29 -14.92
CA VAL A 67 -1.15 3.38 -14.57
C VAL A 67 -1.25 3.05 -13.08
N LEU A 68 -1.54 1.79 -12.77
CA LEU A 68 -1.54 1.26 -11.41
C LEU A 68 -0.24 0.52 -11.14
N LEU A 69 0.50 0.96 -10.12
CA LEU A 69 1.64 0.24 -9.58
C LEU A 69 1.21 -0.57 -8.36
N LEU A 70 1.53 -1.85 -8.39
CA LEU A 70 1.39 -2.77 -7.25
C LEU A 70 2.78 -3.32 -6.92
N ALA A 71 3.20 -3.19 -5.67
CA ALA A 71 4.47 -3.73 -5.21
C ALA A 71 4.26 -4.63 -4.00
N ALA A 72 5.03 -5.71 -3.92
CA ALA A 72 5.14 -6.57 -2.75
C ALA A 72 6.61 -6.86 -2.45
N GLY A 73 6.88 -7.39 -1.26
CA GLY A 73 8.22 -7.79 -0.88
C GLY A 73 9.19 -6.62 -0.68
N THR A 74 8.68 -5.45 -0.30
CA THR A 74 9.47 -4.36 0.27
C THR A 74 10.22 -4.87 1.50
N HIS A 75 9.58 -5.75 2.28
CA HIS A 75 10.23 -6.63 3.24
C HIS A 75 10.19 -8.07 2.73
N GLY A 76 11.33 -8.76 2.75
CA GLY A 76 11.51 -10.05 2.09
C GLY A 76 10.83 -11.24 2.75
N ASP A 77 10.30 -11.09 3.96
CA ASP A 77 9.64 -12.11 4.77
C ASP A 77 8.10 -11.99 4.82
N GLU A 78 7.53 -11.07 4.02
CA GLU A 78 6.10 -10.77 3.97
C GLU A 78 5.44 -11.42 2.75
N PHE A 79 5.09 -12.70 2.84
CA PHE A 79 4.79 -13.54 1.68
C PHE A 79 3.39 -13.40 1.05
N PRO A 80 2.27 -13.18 1.76
CA PRO A 80 0.93 -13.29 1.17
C PRO A 80 0.73 -12.44 -0.08
N SER A 81 1.16 -11.18 -0.02
CA SER A 81 1.03 -10.23 -1.14
C SER A 81 1.87 -10.61 -2.36
N MET A 82 3.04 -11.23 -2.17
CA MET A 82 3.87 -11.73 -3.27
C MET A 82 3.11 -12.80 -4.07
N PHE A 83 2.47 -13.76 -3.39
CA PHE A 83 1.67 -14.80 -4.03
C PHE A 83 0.39 -14.23 -4.66
N ALA A 84 -0.27 -13.28 -4.00
CA ALA A 84 -1.44 -12.59 -4.55
C ALA A 84 -1.12 -11.89 -5.88
N LEU A 85 0.01 -11.17 -5.96
CA LEU A 85 0.42 -10.49 -7.18
C LEU A 85 0.85 -11.46 -8.30
N GLN A 86 1.41 -12.63 -7.94
CA GLN A 86 1.68 -13.69 -8.92
C GLN A 86 0.38 -14.26 -9.53
N GLN A 87 -0.67 -14.41 -8.72
CA GLN A 87 -1.98 -14.85 -9.20
C GLN A 87 -2.62 -13.77 -10.06
N LEU A 88 -2.65 -12.52 -9.59
CA LEU A 88 -3.21 -11.39 -10.33
C LEU A 88 -2.59 -11.23 -11.71
N ALA A 89 -1.25 -11.34 -11.81
CA ALA A 89 -0.53 -11.24 -13.07
C ALA A 89 -0.95 -12.32 -14.09
N LYS A 90 -1.32 -13.52 -13.62
CA LYS A 90 -1.85 -14.59 -14.48
C LYS A 90 -3.29 -14.33 -14.92
N GLU A 91 -4.13 -13.81 -14.02
CA GLU A 91 -5.56 -13.61 -14.23
C GLU A 91 -5.88 -12.48 -15.21
N ILE A 92 -5.13 -11.36 -15.16
CA ILE A 92 -5.44 -10.21 -16.01
C ILE A 92 -5.25 -10.56 -17.49
N ASN A 93 -6.34 -10.40 -18.25
CA ASN A 93 -6.32 -10.44 -19.71
C ASN A 93 -5.99 -9.03 -20.24
N PRO A 94 -4.84 -8.81 -20.90
CA PRO A 94 -4.48 -7.49 -21.41
C PRO A 94 -5.48 -6.93 -22.44
N ALA A 95 -6.20 -7.79 -23.15
CA ALA A 95 -7.20 -7.37 -24.14
C ALA A 95 -8.43 -6.69 -23.50
N GLU A 96 -8.70 -6.96 -22.21
CA GLU A 96 -9.83 -6.40 -21.46
C GLU A 96 -9.40 -5.22 -20.56
N LEU A 97 -8.08 -5.05 -20.38
CA LEU A 97 -7.53 -4.03 -19.47
C LEU A 97 -7.55 -2.64 -20.11
N GLN A 98 -8.04 -1.65 -19.38
CA GLN A 98 -7.85 -0.23 -19.65
C GLN A 98 -6.68 0.30 -18.79
N GLY A 99 -5.74 1.01 -19.43
CA GLY A 99 -4.54 1.51 -18.75
C GLY A 99 -3.43 0.46 -18.66
N THR A 100 -2.56 0.61 -17.71
CA THR A 100 -1.36 -0.22 -17.52
C THR A 100 -1.26 -0.65 -16.07
N VAL A 101 -0.92 -1.93 -15.84
CA VAL A 101 -0.56 -2.42 -14.50
C VAL A 101 0.94 -2.73 -14.49
N LEU A 102 1.65 -2.11 -13.56
CA LEU A 102 3.04 -2.41 -13.24
C LEU A 102 3.05 -3.21 -11.94
N ILE A 103 3.63 -4.40 -11.96
CA ILE A 103 3.73 -5.26 -10.77
C ILE A 103 5.21 -5.44 -10.46
N VAL A 104 5.62 -5.06 -9.26
CA VAL A 104 6.89 -5.45 -8.66
C VAL A 104 6.57 -6.61 -7.70
N HIS A 105 6.88 -7.84 -8.12
CA HIS A 105 6.53 -9.04 -7.34
C HIS A 105 7.30 -9.16 -6.03
N LEU A 106 8.53 -8.66 -6.03
CA LEU A 106 9.45 -8.75 -4.92
C LEU A 106 10.46 -7.60 -5.00
N ALA A 107 10.19 -6.53 -4.24
CA ALA A 107 11.01 -5.33 -4.30
C ALA A 107 12.40 -5.53 -3.68
N ASN A 108 12.50 -6.25 -2.54
CA ASN A 108 13.76 -6.53 -1.85
C ASN A 108 14.16 -8.01 -2.02
N LEU A 109 14.67 -8.36 -3.20
CA LEU A 109 15.07 -9.72 -3.55
C LEU A 109 16.17 -10.27 -2.64
N ASP A 110 17.13 -9.42 -2.26
CA ASP A 110 18.23 -9.79 -1.35
C ASP A 110 17.70 -10.10 0.07
N GLY A 111 16.72 -9.30 0.57
CA GLY A 111 16.07 -9.55 1.84
C GLY A 111 15.30 -10.88 1.87
N PHE A 112 14.62 -11.21 0.77
CA PHE A 112 13.91 -12.48 0.62
C PHE A 112 14.86 -13.68 0.67
N HIS A 113 15.92 -13.67 -0.13
CA HIS A 113 16.91 -14.74 -0.15
C HIS A 113 17.71 -14.82 1.16
N GLY A 114 17.98 -13.65 1.77
CA GLY A 114 18.66 -13.56 3.06
C GLY A 114 17.79 -13.96 4.25
N ARG A 115 16.47 -14.15 4.06
CA ARG A 115 15.50 -14.42 5.14
C ARG A 115 15.57 -13.40 6.27
N MET A 116 15.76 -12.13 5.90
CA MET A 116 15.91 -11.03 6.83
C MET A 116 14.55 -10.40 7.14
N LEU A 117 14.31 -10.10 8.41
CA LEU A 117 13.16 -9.29 8.81
C LEU A 117 13.40 -7.84 8.36
N ALA A 118 12.60 -7.36 7.45
CA ALA A 118 12.55 -5.98 6.96
C ALA A 118 13.87 -5.41 6.37
N LEU A 119 15.01 -6.03 6.54
CA LEU A 119 16.30 -5.46 6.15
C LEU A 119 16.85 -6.08 4.86
N ASN A 120 17.69 -5.31 4.15
CA ASN A 120 18.54 -5.82 3.09
C ASN A 120 19.87 -6.31 3.69
N PRO A 121 20.30 -7.58 3.45
CA PRO A 121 21.52 -8.13 4.03
C PRO A 121 22.80 -7.47 3.51
N LYS A 122 22.77 -6.78 2.37
CA LYS A 122 23.96 -6.12 1.79
C LYS A 122 24.41 -4.90 2.60
N ASP A 123 23.48 -4.20 3.25
CA ASP A 123 23.80 -2.96 3.96
C ASP A 123 23.05 -2.78 5.29
N ASN A 124 22.23 -3.78 5.69
CA ASN A 124 21.39 -3.77 6.89
C ASN A 124 20.42 -2.59 6.99
N LYS A 125 19.94 -2.10 5.83
CA LYS A 125 18.96 -1.01 5.75
C LYS A 125 17.56 -1.54 5.45
N ASN A 126 16.54 -0.81 5.96
CA ASN A 126 15.15 -1.05 5.63
C ASN A 126 14.79 -0.26 4.38
N LEU A 127 14.42 -0.95 3.29
CA LEU A 127 14.05 -0.33 2.03
C LEU A 127 12.97 0.75 2.22
N ASN A 128 11.98 0.49 3.08
CA ASN A 128 10.89 1.41 3.37
C ASN A 128 11.29 2.58 4.31
N ARG A 129 12.60 2.86 4.42
CA ARG A 129 13.18 4.03 5.11
C ARG A 129 14.21 4.78 4.27
N GLU A 130 14.54 4.25 3.09
CA GLU A 130 15.63 4.78 2.25
C GLU A 130 15.14 5.55 1.01
N PHE A 131 13.81 5.69 0.85
CA PHE A 131 13.26 6.49 -0.26
C PHE A 131 13.50 8.00 -0.08
N PRO A 132 13.65 8.77 -1.16
CA PRO A 132 13.51 8.40 -2.56
C PRO A 132 14.76 7.69 -3.14
N GLY A 133 15.76 7.43 -2.35
CA GLY A 133 16.98 6.74 -2.73
C GLY A 133 18.06 7.65 -3.35
N SER A 134 19.17 7.02 -3.72
CA SER A 134 20.32 7.69 -4.34
C SER A 134 21.07 6.75 -5.27
N LYS A 135 21.39 7.19 -6.50
CA LYS A 135 22.17 6.42 -7.48
C LYS A 135 23.58 6.04 -6.99
N SER A 136 24.19 6.90 -6.19
CA SER A 136 25.54 6.70 -5.64
C SER A 136 25.54 6.18 -4.21
N GLY A 137 24.36 5.78 -3.71
CA GLY A 137 24.16 5.30 -2.35
C GLY A 137 24.51 3.83 -2.15
N THR A 138 24.14 3.31 -0.98
CA THR A 138 24.25 1.89 -0.62
C THR A 138 23.33 1.02 -1.49
N ALA A 139 23.37 -0.29 -1.33
CA ALA A 139 22.56 -1.21 -2.12
C ALA A 139 21.05 -0.88 -2.02
N THR A 140 20.56 -0.65 -0.79
CA THR A 140 19.15 -0.31 -0.55
C THR A 140 18.79 1.09 -1.06
N GLU A 141 19.66 2.08 -0.94
CA GLU A 141 19.42 3.42 -1.47
C GLU A 141 19.35 3.43 -3.00
N ARG A 142 20.21 2.66 -3.68
CA ARG A 142 20.16 2.51 -5.14
C ARG A 142 18.87 1.82 -5.61
N LEU A 143 18.44 0.79 -4.87
CA LEU A 143 17.17 0.11 -5.13
C LEU A 143 15.98 1.07 -4.94
N ALA A 144 15.94 1.86 -3.87
CA ALA A 144 14.90 2.86 -3.63
C ALA A 144 14.86 3.93 -4.75
N GLU A 145 16.03 4.36 -5.24
CA GLU A 145 16.14 5.32 -6.37
C GLU A 145 15.58 4.71 -7.66
N LEU A 146 15.95 3.47 -7.98
CA LEU A 146 15.44 2.77 -9.16
C LEU A 146 13.89 2.64 -9.11
N LEU A 147 13.34 2.24 -7.97
CA LEU A 147 11.89 2.12 -7.77
C LEU A 147 11.20 3.49 -7.89
N THR A 148 11.80 4.55 -7.38
CA THR A 148 11.28 5.92 -7.48
C THR A 148 11.28 6.39 -8.94
N ARG A 149 12.41 6.23 -9.63
CA ARG A 149 12.62 6.74 -10.98
C ARG A 149 11.86 5.96 -12.04
N GLU A 150 11.83 4.64 -11.96
CA GLU A 150 11.25 3.81 -13.01
C GLU A 150 9.79 3.40 -12.76
N PHE A 151 9.36 3.32 -11.50
CA PHE A 151 8.02 2.85 -11.17
C PHE A 151 7.12 3.95 -10.63
N ILE A 152 7.48 4.63 -9.54
CA ILE A 152 6.65 5.71 -8.99
C ILE A 152 6.44 6.85 -10.01
N SER A 153 7.48 7.23 -10.76
CA SER A 153 7.37 8.32 -11.73
C SER A 153 6.27 8.06 -12.78
N ARG A 154 6.07 6.79 -13.16
CA ARG A 154 5.11 6.35 -14.19
C ARG A 154 3.71 6.08 -13.65
N ALA A 155 3.58 5.77 -12.36
CA ALA A 155 2.30 5.42 -11.76
C ALA A 155 1.38 6.65 -11.61
N ASP A 156 0.07 6.43 -11.75
CA ASP A 156 -0.97 7.35 -11.34
C ASP A 156 -1.50 6.99 -9.95
N TYR A 157 -1.51 5.69 -9.61
CA TYR A 157 -1.91 5.13 -8.31
C TYR A 157 -0.93 4.05 -7.89
N PHE A 158 -0.77 3.89 -6.58
CA PHE A 158 0.20 2.95 -6.03
C PHE A 158 -0.34 2.22 -4.78
N ILE A 159 -0.02 0.92 -4.65
CA ILE A 159 -0.20 0.15 -3.42
C ILE A 159 1.09 -0.61 -3.10
N ASP A 160 1.67 -0.33 -1.92
CA ASP A 160 2.73 -1.11 -1.30
C ASP A 160 2.08 -2.18 -0.41
N MET A 161 2.19 -3.45 -0.82
CA MET A 161 1.42 -4.54 -0.23
C MET A 161 2.27 -5.34 0.75
N HIS A 162 2.07 -5.07 2.03
CA HIS A 162 2.78 -5.67 3.16
C HIS A 162 1.96 -6.75 3.88
N SER A 163 2.60 -7.40 4.84
CA SER A 163 2.00 -8.26 5.87
C SER A 163 2.79 -8.15 7.17
N GLY A 164 2.29 -8.75 8.24
CA GLY A 164 3.10 -8.92 9.44
C GLY A 164 4.34 -9.76 9.17
N SER A 165 5.52 -9.20 9.48
CA SER A 165 6.81 -9.92 9.48
C SER A 165 6.77 -11.15 10.39
N ALA A 166 7.80 -11.99 10.34
CA ALA A 166 7.83 -13.29 11.06
C ALA A 166 7.70 -13.20 12.59
N ASN A 167 7.76 -12.01 13.17
CA ASN A 167 7.52 -11.74 14.59
C ASN A 167 6.20 -11.03 14.90
N GLN A 168 5.45 -10.57 13.88
CA GLN A 168 4.30 -9.70 14.06
C GLN A 168 2.98 -10.38 13.66
N LYS A 169 2.00 -10.29 14.54
CA LYS A 169 0.60 -10.56 14.22
C LYS A 169 -0.12 -9.22 14.03
N LEU A 170 -0.78 -9.07 12.89
CA LEU A 170 -1.49 -7.85 12.52
C LEU A 170 -3.00 -8.10 12.40
N LEU A 171 -3.79 -7.12 12.78
CA LEU A 171 -5.17 -6.99 12.32
C LEU A 171 -5.10 -6.41 10.90
N ASN A 172 -5.65 -7.10 9.90
CA ASN A 172 -5.58 -6.66 8.52
C ASN A 172 -6.10 -5.22 8.36
N HIS A 173 -5.28 -4.32 7.82
CA HIS A 173 -5.61 -2.90 7.67
C HIS A 173 -4.93 -2.25 6.47
N VAL A 174 -5.43 -1.08 6.09
CA VAL A 174 -4.82 -0.22 5.09
C VAL A 174 -4.44 1.12 5.72
N TYR A 175 -3.24 1.59 5.44
CA TYR A 175 -2.84 2.96 5.73
C TYR A 175 -3.27 3.89 4.60
N SER A 176 -3.97 4.97 4.97
CA SER A 176 -4.30 6.09 4.11
C SER A 176 -3.42 7.29 4.51
N PRO A 177 -2.26 7.46 3.86
CA PRO A 177 -1.39 8.58 4.17
C PRO A 177 -2.00 9.90 3.71
N PHE A 178 -1.66 11.00 4.41
CA PHE A 178 -1.98 12.34 4.00
C PHE A 178 -0.73 13.25 4.07
N VAL A 179 -0.64 14.20 3.13
CA VAL A 179 0.51 15.12 3.01
C VAL A 179 0.09 16.59 3.12
N GLY A 180 -1.17 16.86 3.45
CA GLY A 180 -1.73 18.21 3.59
C GLY A 180 -2.17 18.83 2.27
N ASN A 181 -2.30 18.04 1.20
CA ASN A 181 -2.96 18.42 -0.04
C ASN A 181 -4.39 17.88 -0.01
N ALA A 182 -5.36 18.73 0.31
CA ALA A 182 -6.75 18.31 0.56
C ALA A 182 -7.37 17.47 -0.58
N LYS A 183 -7.05 17.78 -1.85
CA LYS A 183 -7.58 17.03 -3.00
C LYS A 183 -6.94 15.64 -3.09
N LEU A 184 -5.63 15.57 -2.95
CA LEU A 184 -4.89 14.30 -2.99
C LEU A 184 -5.25 13.44 -1.79
N ASP A 185 -5.29 14.03 -0.60
CA ASP A 185 -5.60 13.33 0.66
C ASP A 185 -7.02 12.72 0.62
N ALA A 186 -8.01 13.49 0.13
CA ALA A 186 -9.37 13.00 -0.06
C ALA A 186 -9.43 11.85 -1.09
N LEU A 187 -8.73 11.98 -2.23
CA LEU A 187 -8.67 10.93 -3.24
C LEU A 187 -7.99 9.65 -2.70
N THR A 188 -6.93 9.80 -1.92
CA THR A 188 -6.22 8.68 -1.29
C THR A 188 -7.12 7.96 -0.28
N PHE A 189 -7.92 8.72 0.49
CA PHE A 189 -8.88 8.12 1.42
C PHE A 189 -10.00 7.35 0.70
N GLU A 190 -10.55 7.90 -0.40
CA GLU A 190 -11.52 7.17 -1.23
C GLU A 190 -10.90 5.89 -1.81
N PHE A 191 -9.63 5.95 -2.24
CA PHE A 191 -8.90 4.78 -2.73
C PHE A 191 -8.68 3.75 -1.60
N ALA A 192 -8.37 4.19 -0.37
CA ALA A 192 -8.26 3.30 0.79
C ALA A 192 -9.61 2.62 1.11
N LYS A 193 -10.72 3.33 1.06
CA LYS A 193 -12.06 2.73 1.22
C LYS A 193 -12.36 1.71 0.11
N ALA A 194 -11.96 2.03 -1.12
CA ALA A 194 -12.13 1.14 -2.27
C ALA A 194 -11.32 -0.16 -2.16
N SER A 195 -10.29 -0.22 -1.32
CA SER A 195 -9.59 -1.48 -1.01
C SER A 195 -10.53 -2.56 -0.46
N GLY A 196 -11.66 -2.16 0.15
CA GLY A 196 -12.61 -3.04 0.81
C GLY A 196 -12.17 -3.52 2.19
N MET A 197 -11.05 -3.02 2.70
CA MET A 197 -10.52 -3.39 4.01
C MET A 197 -11.37 -2.79 5.14
N GLN A 198 -11.53 -3.56 6.22
CA GLN A 198 -12.36 -3.14 7.36
C GLN A 198 -11.70 -2.07 8.21
N HIS A 199 -10.38 -2.06 8.30
CA HIS A 199 -9.63 -1.15 9.16
C HIS A 199 -8.79 -0.20 8.30
N ILE A 200 -8.99 1.10 8.49
CA ILE A 200 -8.28 2.17 7.77
C ILE A 200 -7.55 3.02 8.79
N ILE A 201 -6.25 3.15 8.66
CA ILE A 201 -5.43 3.99 9.54
C ILE A 201 -5.05 5.26 8.79
N MET A 202 -5.45 6.41 9.34
CA MET A 202 -5.01 7.71 8.85
C MET A 202 -3.58 7.99 9.32
N TYR A 203 -2.74 8.47 8.41
CA TYR A 203 -1.31 8.52 8.67
C TYR A 203 -0.66 9.75 8.04
N GLY A 204 -0.17 10.67 8.86
CA GLY A 204 0.30 11.99 8.41
C GLY A 204 1.62 12.47 9.00
N ASP A 205 2.39 11.61 9.66
CA ASP A 205 3.64 11.95 10.35
C ASP A 205 4.89 11.85 9.45
N ARG A 206 4.70 11.66 8.13
CA ARG A 206 5.80 11.55 7.17
C ARG A 206 6.14 12.89 6.52
N PRO A 207 7.37 13.03 6.00
CA PRO A 207 7.77 14.23 5.28
C PRO A 207 6.83 14.55 4.12
N ARG A 208 6.62 15.85 3.88
CA ARG A 208 5.76 16.35 2.78
C ARG A 208 6.56 16.79 1.55
N ASP A 209 7.86 16.93 1.70
CA ASP A 209 8.79 17.29 0.63
C ASP A 209 9.21 16.01 -0.13
N PRO A 210 9.08 15.99 -1.48
CA PRO A 210 9.53 14.87 -2.31
C PRO A 210 11.01 14.49 -2.14
N ALA A 211 11.87 15.47 -1.87
CA ALA A 211 13.31 15.23 -1.68
C ALA A 211 13.62 14.51 -0.35
N ASN A 212 12.74 14.63 0.61
CA ASN A 212 12.87 14.08 1.96
C ASN A 212 11.87 12.94 2.24
N SER A 213 11.20 12.41 1.21
CA SER A 213 10.32 11.24 1.40
C SER A 213 11.16 10.05 1.90
N ILE A 214 10.57 9.19 2.74
CA ILE A 214 11.31 8.13 3.45
C ILE A 214 10.76 6.73 3.22
N SER A 215 9.54 6.60 2.70
CA SER A 215 8.91 5.30 2.42
C SER A 215 8.34 5.26 1.01
N PHE A 216 8.08 4.07 0.51
CA PHE A 216 7.58 3.86 -0.84
C PHE A 216 6.24 4.61 -1.07
N PRO A 217 5.17 4.43 -0.23
CA PRO A 217 3.93 5.19 -0.42
C PRO A 217 4.08 6.69 -0.15
N ASN A 218 4.91 7.10 0.83
CA ASN A 218 5.19 8.52 1.05
C ASN A 218 5.82 9.16 -0.18
N THR A 219 6.67 8.44 -0.91
CA THR A 219 7.30 8.91 -2.15
C THR A 219 6.27 9.13 -3.25
N ALA A 220 5.26 8.27 -3.36
CA ALA A 220 4.14 8.49 -4.28
C ALA A 220 3.32 9.72 -3.88
N MET A 221 2.92 9.81 -2.62
CA MET A 221 2.09 10.90 -2.09
C MET A 221 2.75 12.27 -2.24
N THR A 222 4.03 12.40 -1.90
CA THR A 222 4.77 13.67 -2.05
C THR A 222 4.93 14.11 -3.51
N ARG A 223 4.74 13.20 -4.46
CA ARG A 223 4.73 13.44 -5.91
C ARG A 223 3.32 13.57 -6.51
N GLY A 224 2.31 13.75 -5.64
CA GLY A 224 0.92 13.98 -6.05
C GLY A 224 0.18 12.73 -6.53
N LYS A 225 0.62 11.54 -6.15
CA LYS A 225 0.04 10.27 -6.55
C LYS A 225 -0.56 9.55 -5.34
N PRO A 226 -1.87 9.16 -5.38
CA PRO A 226 -2.46 8.36 -4.32
C PRO A 226 -1.65 7.07 -4.09
N GLY A 227 -1.13 6.91 -2.88
CA GLY A 227 -0.31 5.77 -2.49
C GLY A 227 -0.80 5.17 -1.17
N LEU A 228 -1.06 3.87 -1.14
CA LEU A 228 -1.51 3.14 0.03
C LEU A 228 -0.44 2.15 0.50
N THR A 229 -0.49 1.79 1.78
CA THR A 229 0.14 0.57 2.29
C THR A 229 -0.96 -0.35 2.81
N THR A 230 -0.92 -1.63 2.44
CA THR A 230 -1.80 -2.64 3.04
C THR A 230 -0.99 -3.57 3.92
N GLU A 231 -1.59 -3.99 5.02
CA GLU A 231 -1.04 -4.98 5.95
C GLU A 231 -2.00 -6.17 6.01
N ILE A 232 -1.66 -7.26 5.33
CA ILE A 232 -2.55 -8.42 5.16
C ILE A 232 -1.81 -9.72 5.45
N GLY A 233 -2.21 -10.42 6.53
CA GLY A 233 -1.53 -11.61 7.02
C GLY A 233 -0.58 -11.30 8.17
N HIS A 234 0.06 -12.34 8.71
CA HIS A 234 0.84 -12.25 9.93
C HIS A 234 1.94 -13.30 9.99
N LEU A 235 2.95 -13.06 10.83
CA LEU A 235 4.02 -14.00 11.20
C LEU A 235 4.84 -14.53 9.99
N GLY A 236 4.92 -13.77 8.90
CA GLY A 236 5.57 -14.25 7.68
C GLY A 236 4.96 -15.56 7.14
N TRP A 237 3.69 -15.83 7.41
CA TRP A 237 3.03 -17.05 6.95
C TRP A 237 2.49 -16.90 5.54
N ARG A 238 2.59 -18.01 4.81
CA ARG A 238 1.91 -18.19 3.54
C ARG A 238 0.61 -18.96 3.80
N ASP A 239 -0.47 -18.27 4.05
CA ASP A 239 -1.80 -18.86 4.17
C ASP A 239 -2.73 -18.38 3.04
N GLU A 240 -3.61 -19.27 2.58
CA GLU A 240 -4.47 -19.01 1.43
C GLU A 240 -5.49 -17.89 1.72
N ALA A 241 -5.97 -17.76 2.96
CA ALA A 241 -6.94 -16.71 3.32
C ALA A 241 -6.33 -15.32 3.19
N SER A 242 -5.08 -15.12 3.64
CA SER A 242 -4.35 -13.87 3.47
C SER A 242 -4.01 -13.59 2.01
N ILE A 243 -3.63 -14.62 1.23
CA ILE A 243 -3.38 -14.49 -0.20
C ILE A 243 -4.64 -14.05 -0.94
N ASP A 244 -5.77 -14.71 -0.71
CA ASP A 244 -7.06 -14.37 -1.32
C ASP A 244 -7.52 -12.96 -0.93
N TYR A 245 -7.29 -12.56 0.32
CA TYR A 245 -7.65 -11.23 0.77
C TYR A 245 -6.81 -10.14 0.07
N ALA A 246 -5.49 -10.33 -0.01
CA ALA A 246 -4.59 -9.44 -0.73
C ALA A 246 -4.93 -9.36 -2.23
N LEU A 247 -5.26 -10.48 -2.85
CA LEU A 247 -5.70 -10.57 -4.25
C LEU A 247 -7.00 -9.77 -4.48
N ASN A 248 -7.96 -9.86 -3.55
CA ASN A 248 -9.21 -9.12 -3.65
C ASN A 248 -9.00 -7.60 -3.47
N VAL A 249 -8.08 -7.17 -2.62
CA VAL A 249 -7.68 -5.76 -2.51
C VAL A 249 -7.11 -5.24 -3.82
N ALA A 250 -6.23 -5.99 -4.46
CA ALA A 250 -5.65 -5.62 -5.75
C ALA A 250 -6.70 -5.59 -6.88
N ARG A 251 -7.67 -6.54 -6.90
CA ARG A 251 -8.81 -6.52 -7.83
C ARG A 251 -9.72 -5.31 -7.60
N ASN A 252 -10.02 -4.99 -6.34
CA ASN A 252 -10.80 -3.81 -5.99
C ASN A 252 -10.16 -2.51 -6.48
N ALA A 253 -8.83 -2.39 -6.43
CA ALA A 253 -8.11 -1.26 -7.01
C ALA A 253 -8.36 -1.13 -8.53
N LEU A 254 -8.29 -2.25 -9.27
CA LEU A 254 -8.57 -2.26 -10.71
C LEU A 254 -10.03 -1.87 -11.03
N TYR A 255 -10.98 -2.33 -10.23
CA TYR A 255 -12.40 -1.98 -10.40
C TYR A 255 -12.67 -0.51 -10.05
N PHE A 256 -12.09 -0.01 -8.97
CA PHE A 256 -12.21 1.39 -8.57
C PHE A 256 -11.69 2.35 -9.63
N LEU A 257 -10.57 2.00 -10.26
CA LEU A 257 -9.94 2.78 -11.31
C LEU A 257 -10.60 2.59 -12.70
N GLY A 258 -11.64 1.75 -12.81
CA GLY A 258 -12.28 1.43 -14.08
C GLY A 258 -11.36 0.71 -15.07
N MET A 259 -10.29 0.08 -14.58
CA MET A 259 -9.30 -0.60 -15.43
C MET A 259 -9.79 -1.97 -15.93
N LEU A 260 -10.64 -2.63 -15.15
CA LEU A 260 -11.35 -3.85 -15.52
C LEU A 260 -12.85 -3.72 -15.21
N PRO A 261 -13.72 -4.43 -15.95
CA PRO A 261 -15.12 -4.52 -15.58
C PRO A 261 -15.27 -5.28 -14.25
N GLY A 262 -16.03 -4.71 -13.34
CA GLY A 262 -16.28 -5.30 -12.03
C GLY A 262 -16.92 -4.32 -11.07
N LYS A 263 -17.21 -4.80 -9.86
CA LYS A 263 -17.77 -3.98 -8.79
C LYS A 263 -16.85 -4.01 -7.59
N VAL A 264 -16.51 -2.84 -7.10
CA VAL A 264 -15.74 -2.70 -5.84
C VAL A 264 -16.57 -3.29 -4.70
N MET A 265 -15.98 -4.21 -3.97
CA MET A 265 -16.56 -4.78 -2.76
C MET A 265 -16.19 -3.90 -1.56
N LEU A 266 -17.02 -2.90 -1.26
CA LEU A 266 -16.84 -1.99 -0.14
C LEU A 266 -17.19 -2.68 1.18
N ASN A 267 -16.40 -2.44 2.22
CA ASN A 267 -16.79 -2.77 3.57
C ASN A 267 -17.65 -1.63 4.14
N GLN A 268 -18.94 -1.90 4.37
CA GLN A 268 -19.91 -0.93 4.90
C GLN A 268 -19.65 -0.58 6.38
N GLN A 269 -18.84 -1.36 7.07
CA GLN A 269 -18.53 -1.21 8.50
C GLN A 269 -17.04 -0.87 8.71
N ALA A 270 -16.44 -0.14 7.77
CA ALA A 270 -15.05 0.26 7.91
C ALA A 270 -14.84 1.11 9.17
N VAL A 271 -13.83 0.74 9.95
CA VAL A 271 -13.39 1.48 11.14
C VAL A 271 -12.19 2.32 10.75
N VAL A 272 -12.29 3.62 11.01
CA VAL A 272 -11.19 4.58 10.75
C VAL A 272 -10.50 4.90 12.06
N TYR A 273 -9.18 4.83 12.05
CA TYR A 273 -8.32 5.20 13.17
C TYR A 273 -7.54 6.46 12.80
N ASP A 274 -7.81 7.55 13.51
CA ASP A 274 -7.08 8.82 13.31
C ASP A 274 -5.75 8.82 14.06
N GLU A 275 -5.58 7.92 15.04
CA GLU A 275 -4.39 7.82 15.86
C GLU A 275 -4.10 6.34 16.21
N VAL A 276 -2.82 5.99 16.22
CA VAL A 276 -2.30 4.70 16.68
C VAL A 276 -1.28 4.94 17.77
N SER A 277 -1.50 4.31 18.92
CA SER A 277 -0.57 4.35 20.04
C SER A 277 0.33 3.11 20.01
N TYR A 278 1.61 3.30 19.74
CA TYR A 278 2.66 2.30 19.90
C TYR A 278 3.13 2.31 21.34
N VAL A 279 3.12 1.14 21.99
CA VAL A 279 3.43 1.05 23.43
C VAL A 279 4.79 0.42 23.60
N ASP A 280 5.77 1.24 24.01
CA ASP A 280 7.17 0.82 24.09
C ASP A 280 7.48 0.00 25.35
N ALA A 281 8.38 -0.97 25.18
CA ALA A 281 8.98 -1.70 26.28
C ALA A 281 10.07 -0.85 26.96
N GLU A 282 10.02 -0.75 28.28
CA GLU A 282 11.05 -0.07 29.08
C GLU A 282 12.23 -0.99 29.43
N PHE A 283 12.05 -2.30 29.28
CA PHE A 283 13.03 -3.32 29.60
C PHE A 283 13.26 -4.27 28.43
N THR A 284 14.46 -4.79 28.33
CA THR A 284 14.83 -5.88 27.41
C THR A 284 14.58 -7.22 28.10
N GLY A 285 14.02 -8.19 27.34
CA GLY A 285 13.75 -9.51 27.89
C GLY A 285 12.84 -10.36 27.00
N PHE A 286 11.93 -11.08 27.64
CA PHE A 286 10.92 -11.91 26.99
C PHE A 286 9.55 -11.26 27.12
N PHE A 287 8.94 -10.94 26.00
CA PHE A 287 7.57 -10.44 25.95
C PHE A 287 6.59 -11.60 25.88
N THR A 288 5.52 -11.51 26.66
CA THR A 288 4.35 -12.41 26.60
C THR A 288 3.09 -11.58 26.45
N PRO A 289 2.36 -11.69 25.33
CA PRO A 289 1.11 -10.97 25.14
C PRO A 289 0.00 -11.51 26.06
N LEU A 290 -0.88 -10.61 26.54
CA LEU A 290 -2.08 -10.91 27.31
C LEU A 290 -3.36 -10.62 26.52
N VAL A 291 -3.22 -10.10 25.30
CA VAL A 291 -4.30 -9.76 24.38
C VAL A 291 -3.98 -10.31 22.99
N THR A 292 -4.95 -10.28 22.09
CA THR A 292 -4.74 -10.63 20.67
C THR A 292 -5.19 -9.49 19.76
N THR A 293 -4.79 -9.53 18.49
CA THR A 293 -5.22 -8.53 17.49
C THR A 293 -6.74 -8.56 17.32
N GLY A 294 -7.34 -7.36 17.25
CA GLY A 294 -8.79 -7.18 17.20
C GLY A 294 -9.46 -7.03 18.58
N ASP A 295 -8.76 -7.36 19.67
CA ASP A 295 -9.30 -7.14 21.02
C ASP A 295 -9.58 -5.67 21.27
N LYS A 296 -10.73 -5.40 21.91
CA LYS A 296 -11.08 -4.08 22.42
C LYS A 296 -10.48 -3.91 23.80
N VAL A 297 -9.69 -2.86 23.98
CA VAL A 297 -9.01 -2.57 25.24
C VAL A 297 -9.42 -1.22 25.79
N VAL A 298 -9.29 -1.05 27.09
CA VAL A 298 -9.49 0.23 27.78
C VAL A 298 -8.18 0.76 28.32
N LYS A 299 -8.11 2.08 28.57
CA LYS A 299 -6.94 2.71 29.19
C LYS A 299 -6.58 2.03 30.52
N GLY A 300 -5.30 1.69 30.70
CA GLY A 300 -4.77 1.00 31.86
C GLY A 300 -4.90 -0.53 31.84
N GLN A 301 -5.58 -1.10 30.85
CA GLN A 301 -5.66 -2.57 30.70
C GLN A 301 -4.28 -3.14 30.36
N ALA A 302 -3.92 -4.25 31.01
CA ALA A 302 -2.70 -4.99 30.69
C ALA A 302 -2.77 -5.56 29.27
N LEU A 303 -1.72 -5.29 28.48
CA LEU A 303 -1.56 -5.77 27.09
C LEU A 303 -0.55 -6.92 27.01
N GLY A 304 0.42 -6.95 27.91
CA GLY A 304 1.46 -7.97 27.95
C GLY A 304 2.40 -7.78 29.12
N GLN A 305 3.32 -8.73 29.27
CA GLN A 305 4.32 -8.73 30.32
C GLN A 305 5.71 -8.90 29.73
N VAL A 306 6.70 -8.24 30.32
CA VAL A 306 8.12 -8.45 30.03
C VAL A 306 8.76 -9.09 31.25
N THR A 307 9.46 -10.22 31.02
CA THR A 307 10.29 -10.85 32.04
C THR A 307 11.77 -10.72 31.66
N ASP A 308 12.64 -10.72 32.67
CA ASP A 308 14.08 -10.83 32.46
C ASP A 308 14.49 -12.24 31.97
N TYR A 309 15.80 -12.47 31.78
CA TYR A 309 16.32 -13.76 31.31
C TYR A 309 16.19 -14.89 32.34
N PHE A 310 15.77 -14.58 33.58
CA PHE A 310 15.56 -15.51 34.68
C PHE A 310 14.08 -15.77 34.98
N GLY A 311 13.17 -15.13 34.21
CA GLY A 311 11.72 -15.27 34.36
C GLY A 311 11.10 -14.32 35.41
N ASN A 312 11.87 -13.37 35.97
CA ASN A 312 11.30 -12.38 36.89
C ASN A 312 10.54 -11.33 36.10
N LEU A 313 9.31 -11.01 36.52
CA LEU A 313 8.52 -9.94 35.93
C LEU A 313 9.19 -8.57 36.17
N VAL A 314 9.51 -7.86 35.08
CA VAL A 314 10.16 -6.54 35.13
C VAL A 314 9.24 -5.42 34.63
N GLN A 315 8.21 -5.73 33.82
CA GLN A 315 7.23 -4.75 33.35
C GLN A 315 5.90 -5.40 33.02
N THR A 316 4.80 -4.74 33.34
CA THR A 316 3.48 -4.97 32.75
C THR A 316 3.20 -3.81 31.78
N ILE A 317 3.10 -4.11 30.50
CA ILE A 317 2.75 -3.15 29.45
C ILE A 317 1.24 -2.93 29.51
N THR A 318 0.80 -1.67 29.59
CA THR A 318 -0.62 -1.30 29.70
C THR A 318 -1.04 -0.37 28.57
N SER A 319 -2.30 -0.45 28.16
CA SER A 319 -2.85 0.43 27.12
C SER A 319 -2.93 1.88 27.63
N PRO A 320 -2.35 2.85 26.89
CA PRO A 320 -2.49 4.27 27.23
C PRO A 320 -3.86 4.83 26.82
N VAL A 321 -4.61 4.12 25.97
CA VAL A 321 -5.86 4.57 25.34
C VAL A 321 -6.92 3.49 25.36
N LYS A 322 -8.17 3.87 25.07
CA LYS A 322 -9.23 2.95 24.69
C LYS A 322 -9.16 2.73 23.18
N GLY A 323 -9.25 1.46 22.71
CA GLY A 323 -9.14 1.20 21.27
C GLY A 323 -9.16 -0.28 20.91
N ASN A 324 -8.70 -0.58 19.71
CA ASN A 324 -8.52 -1.94 19.20
C ASN A 324 -7.03 -2.27 19.08
N VAL A 325 -6.65 -3.47 19.47
CA VAL A 325 -5.28 -3.97 19.26
C VAL A 325 -5.05 -4.23 17.78
N LEU A 326 -4.13 -3.49 17.17
CA LEU A 326 -3.82 -3.57 15.73
C LEU A 326 -2.62 -4.47 15.43
N MET A 327 -1.63 -4.49 16.31
CA MET A 327 -0.39 -5.23 16.15
C MET A 327 0.08 -5.82 17.49
N ILE A 328 0.64 -7.02 17.42
CA ILE A 328 1.32 -7.68 18.55
C ILE A 328 2.59 -8.36 18.04
N ASN A 329 3.67 -8.23 18.80
CA ASN A 329 4.82 -9.13 18.66
C ASN A 329 4.47 -10.46 19.32
N GLU A 330 4.37 -11.52 18.51
CA GLU A 330 4.08 -12.89 18.99
C GLU A 330 5.34 -13.64 19.41
N THR A 331 6.52 -13.22 18.93
CA THR A 331 7.79 -13.84 19.31
C THR A 331 8.33 -13.18 20.58
N PRO A 332 8.92 -13.96 21.49
CA PRO A 332 9.29 -13.48 22.82
C PRO A 332 10.37 -12.37 22.89
N PRO A 333 11.37 -12.32 21.97
CA PRO A 333 12.42 -11.32 22.11
C PRO A 333 11.89 -9.89 22.03
N ILE A 334 12.22 -9.08 23.01
CA ILE A 334 11.93 -7.65 23.03
C ILE A 334 13.13 -6.86 23.56
N LYS A 335 13.44 -5.75 22.93
CA LYS A 335 14.44 -4.78 23.41
C LYS A 335 13.76 -3.55 23.97
N LYS A 336 14.40 -2.92 24.94
CA LYS A 336 14.00 -1.61 25.41
C LYS A 336 13.87 -0.63 24.25
N GLY A 337 12.73 0.08 24.19
CA GLY A 337 12.37 1.02 23.13
C GLY A 337 11.70 0.41 21.91
N GLU A 338 11.54 -0.92 21.84
CA GLU A 338 10.69 -1.55 20.84
C GLU A 338 9.23 -1.56 21.30
N SER A 339 8.30 -1.44 20.36
CA SER A 339 6.86 -1.41 20.63
C SER A 339 6.22 -2.76 20.33
N PRO A 340 6.03 -3.65 21.32
CA PRO A 340 5.45 -4.97 21.07
C PRO A 340 3.94 -4.96 20.82
N VAL A 341 3.24 -3.86 21.09
CA VAL A 341 1.79 -3.72 20.88
C VAL A 341 1.48 -2.35 20.30
N ALA A 342 0.59 -2.33 19.32
CA ALA A 342 -0.01 -1.10 18.81
C ALA A 342 -1.54 -1.13 19.00
N VAL A 343 -2.11 -0.01 19.49
CA VAL A 343 -3.54 0.16 19.74
C VAL A 343 -4.06 1.34 18.91
N GLY A 344 -5.01 1.06 18.02
CA GLY A 344 -5.73 2.10 17.28
C GLY A 344 -6.84 2.70 18.14
N LEU A 345 -6.86 4.03 18.26
CA LEU A 345 -7.92 4.73 18.98
C LEU A 345 -9.25 4.58 18.27
N VAL A 346 -10.29 4.23 19.02
CA VAL A 346 -11.68 4.26 18.56
C VAL A 346 -12.40 5.35 19.37
N ASN A 347 -12.87 6.38 18.66
CA ASN A 347 -13.67 7.48 19.23
C ASN A 347 -15.05 7.04 19.68
#